data_fc59a781b598da95713e159d8ef319b4
#
_entry.id   fc59a781b598da95713e159d8ef319b4
#
_cell.length_a   1.000
_cell.length_b   1.000
_cell.length_c   1.000
_cell.angle_alpha   90.00
_cell.angle_beta   90.00
_cell.angle_gamma   90.00
#
_symmetry.space_group_name_H-M   'P 1'
#
loop_
_entity.id
_entity.type
_entity.pdbx_description
1 polymer ?
#
loop_
_entity_poly.entity_id
_entity_poly.type
_entity_poly.pdbx_seq_one_letter_code
_entity_poly.pdbx_strand_id
1 'polypeptide(L)'
;IEVIDAKLILEQARVIKSKEELTCMKAAMEVAEIGVAKMRQDLKAGMTEDELWSILHKTNIEHGGEWIECRILSSGERTNPWMQESSNKIIQQGEIVSFDTDMVGPYGYCADISRTYVCGNHFNNEQKKLYLMAVEQIDYNSRLIKAGVSFKEFTEKSWKLPEDYYGNRYSVIAHGIGMCDEWPAIRYPTDGGERSGIFQKNMTITLESYIGKVGGKEGVKLEQQYLIGENGLELMSHHPLERIK
;
A
#
# COMPACT_ATOMS: atom_id res chain seq x y z
N ILE A 1 -27.41 -12.93 26.33
CA ILE A 1 -26.06 -13.25 25.82
C ILE A 1 -25.32 -11.93 25.72
N GLU A 2 -24.22 -11.81 26.43
CA GLU A 2 -23.31 -10.68 26.30
C GLU A 2 -22.42 -10.88 25.05
N VAL A 3 -22.35 -9.87 24.17
CA VAL A 3 -21.51 -9.88 22.99
C VAL A 3 -20.34 -8.94 23.25
N ILE A 4 -19.12 -9.45 23.10
CA ILE A 4 -17.87 -8.71 23.31
C ILE A 4 -17.12 -8.62 21.99
N ASP A 5 -16.61 -7.44 21.65
CA ASP A 5 -15.70 -7.25 20.52
C ASP A 5 -14.34 -7.91 20.81
N ALA A 6 -14.00 -8.92 20.03
CA ALA A 6 -12.75 -9.65 20.15
C ALA A 6 -11.70 -9.23 19.11
N LYS A 7 -11.97 -8.23 18.25
CA LYS A 7 -11.10 -7.82 17.15
C LYS A 7 -9.66 -7.59 17.60
N LEU A 8 -9.46 -6.70 18.56
CA LEU A 8 -8.13 -6.35 19.03
C LEU A 8 -7.39 -7.54 19.68
N ILE A 9 -8.11 -8.42 20.37
CA ILE A 9 -7.52 -9.61 21.00
C ILE A 9 -6.96 -10.54 19.92
N LEU A 10 -7.72 -10.79 18.87
CA LEU A 10 -7.32 -11.65 17.76
C LEU A 10 -6.18 -11.03 16.95
N GLU A 11 -6.24 -9.74 16.68
CA GLU A 11 -5.17 -9.03 15.97
C GLU A 11 -3.86 -9.02 16.75
N GLN A 12 -3.90 -8.79 18.06
CA GLN A 12 -2.70 -8.84 18.91
C GLN A 12 -2.11 -10.25 19.01
N ALA A 13 -2.93 -11.29 18.95
CA ALA A 13 -2.45 -12.67 18.94
C ALA A 13 -1.67 -13.00 17.64
N ARG A 14 -1.95 -12.31 16.52
CA ARG A 14 -1.34 -12.53 15.21
C ARG A 14 -0.20 -11.56 14.88
N VAL A 15 0.00 -10.52 15.70
CA VAL A 15 0.89 -9.41 15.35
C VAL A 15 2.35 -9.82 15.19
N ILE A 16 2.83 -10.80 15.96
CA ILE A 16 4.18 -11.35 15.84
C ILE A 16 4.13 -12.62 14.99
N LYS A 17 4.74 -12.55 13.82
CA LYS A 17 4.69 -13.63 12.84
C LYS A 17 5.71 -14.72 13.16
N SER A 18 5.28 -15.98 13.05
CA SER A 18 6.16 -17.14 13.06
C SER A 18 6.97 -17.24 11.76
N LYS A 19 7.94 -18.12 11.69
CA LYS A 19 8.71 -18.36 10.46
C LYS A 19 7.86 -18.95 9.35
N GLU A 20 6.91 -19.79 9.70
CA GLU A 20 5.96 -20.41 8.78
C GLU A 20 5.01 -19.36 8.19
N GLU A 21 4.46 -18.47 9.02
CA GLU A 21 3.64 -17.33 8.56
C GLU A 21 4.41 -16.43 7.61
N LEU A 22 5.65 -16.07 7.94
CA LEU A 22 6.51 -15.27 7.06
C LEU A 22 6.80 -15.97 5.73
N THR A 23 6.86 -17.30 5.70
CA THR A 23 7.00 -18.07 4.45
C THR A 23 5.73 -17.97 3.60
N CYS A 24 4.57 -18.09 4.22
CA CYS A 24 3.28 -17.92 3.54
C CYS A 24 3.11 -16.49 2.99
N MET A 25 3.45 -15.48 3.78
CA MET A 25 3.40 -14.07 3.36
C MET A 25 4.33 -13.79 2.18
N LYS A 26 5.53 -14.39 2.16
CA LYS A 26 6.45 -14.26 1.02
C LYS A 26 5.86 -14.89 -0.25
N ALA A 27 5.23 -16.06 -0.14
CA ALA A 27 4.56 -16.68 -1.27
C ALA A 27 3.40 -15.83 -1.81
N ALA A 28 2.59 -15.22 -0.92
CA ALA A 28 1.55 -14.28 -1.33
C ALA A 28 2.15 -13.06 -2.04
N MET A 29 3.23 -12.48 -1.51
CA MET A 29 3.92 -11.34 -2.11
C MET A 29 4.48 -11.67 -3.50
N GLU A 30 5.08 -12.85 -3.70
CA GLU A 30 5.57 -13.29 -5.01
C GLU A 30 4.44 -13.33 -6.05
N VAL A 31 3.26 -13.78 -5.68
CA VAL A 31 2.09 -13.80 -6.58
C VAL A 31 1.60 -12.38 -6.88
N ALA A 32 1.54 -11.51 -5.87
CA ALA A 32 1.17 -10.11 -6.07
C ALA A 32 2.13 -9.41 -7.04
N GLU A 33 3.43 -9.63 -6.88
CA GLU A 33 4.46 -9.06 -7.76
C GLU A 33 4.35 -9.56 -9.21
N ILE A 34 4.02 -10.84 -9.41
CA ILE A 34 3.74 -11.38 -10.76
C ILE A 34 2.54 -10.65 -11.37
N GLY A 35 1.47 -10.47 -10.61
CA GLY A 35 0.27 -9.76 -11.06
C GLY A 35 0.55 -8.30 -11.41
N VAL A 36 1.24 -7.60 -10.52
CA VAL A 36 1.63 -6.19 -10.70
C VAL A 36 2.57 -6.01 -11.90
N ALA A 37 3.52 -6.93 -12.10
CA ALA A 37 4.38 -6.91 -13.28
C ALA A 37 3.60 -7.10 -14.59
N LYS A 38 2.62 -8.02 -14.61
CA LYS A 38 1.72 -8.21 -15.76
C LYS A 38 0.84 -6.97 -16.01
N MET A 39 0.28 -6.37 -14.94
CA MET A 39 -0.48 -5.12 -15.07
C MET A 39 0.37 -4.02 -15.69
N ARG A 40 1.62 -3.85 -15.24
CA ARG A 40 2.55 -2.87 -15.82
C ARG A 40 2.85 -3.13 -17.29
N GLN A 41 3.07 -4.39 -17.64
CA GLN A 41 3.37 -4.82 -19.00
C GLN A 41 2.20 -4.57 -19.96
N ASP A 42 0.98 -4.85 -19.52
CA ASP A 42 -0.23 -4.83 -20.37
C ASP A 42 -0.91 -3.45 -20.38
N LEU A 43 -0.53 -2.55 -19.47
CA LEU A 43 -1.08 -1.19 -19.38
C LEU A 43 -0.90 -0.43 -20.69
N LYS A 44 -2.01 -0.08 -21.32
CA LYS A 44 -2.07 0.71 -22.55
C LYS A 44 -3.33 1.56 -22.63
N ALA A 45 -3.25 2.64 -23.37
CA ALA A 45 -4.41 3.48 -23.67
C ALA A 45 -5.49 2.68 -24.42
N GLY A 46 -6.74 2.95 -24.09
CA GLY A 46 -7.90 2.30 -24.68
C GLY A 46 -8.45 1.11 -23.90
N MET A 47 -7.72 0.55 -22.94
CA MET A 47 -8.26 -0.41 -21.99
C MET A 47 -9.04 0.27 -20.88
N THR A 48 -9.96 -0.46 -20.26
CA THR A 48 -10.69 0.02 -19.09
C THR A 48 -9.89 -0.24 -17.79
N GLU A 49 -10.25 0.47 -16.72
CA GLU A 49 -9.70 0.21 -15.38
C GLU A 49 -10.02 -1.22 -14.94
N ASP A 50 -11.24 -1.71 -15.21
CA ASP A 50 -11.66 -3.08 -14.87
C ASP A 50 -10.85 -4.13 -15.65
N GLU A 51 -10.56 -3.91 -16.94
CA GLU A 51 -9.69 -4.80 -17.71
C GLU A 51 -8.29 -4.90 -17.11
N LEU A 52 -7.69 -3.75 -16.71
CA LEU A 52 -6.38 -3.75 -16.08
C LEU A 52 -6.41 -4.45 -14.71
N TRP A 53 -7.42 -4.17 -13.89
CA TRP A 53 -7.57 -4.77 -12.57
C TRP A 53 -7.79 -6.28 -12.62
N SER A 54 -8.51 -6.77 -13.64
CA SER A 54 -8.78 -8.20 -13.82
C SER A 54 -7.50 -9.05 -13.96
N ILE A 55 -6.38 -8.44 -14.38
CA ILE A 55 -5.09 -9.12 -14.53
C ILE A 55 -4.56 -9.59 -13.18
N LEU A 56 -4.70 -8.76 -12.12
CA LEU A 56 -4.29 -9.13 -10.77
C LEU A 56 -5.14 -10.29 -10.24
N HIS A 57 -6.48 -10.21 -10.36
CA HIS A 57 -7.40 -11.28 -9.96
C HIS A 57 -7.09 -12.60 -10.64
N LYS A 58 -6.96 -12.57 -11.96
CA LYS A 58 -6.61 -13.76 -12.74
C LYS A 58 -5.29 -14.36 -12.27
N THR A 59 -4.26 -13.52 -12.09
CA THR A 59 -2.95 -13.99 -11.65
C THR A 59 -3.03 -14.61 -10.26
N ASN A 60 -3.74 -13.98 -9.32
CA ASN A 60 -3.91 -14.51 -7.98
C ASN A 60 -4.51 -15.92 -7.99
N ILE A 61 -5.63 -16.11 -8.71
CA ILE A 61 -6.30 -17.40 -8.82
C ILE A 61 -5.43 -18.45 -9.55
N GLU A 62 -4.74 -18.09 -10.63
CA GLU A 62 -3.85 -18.98 -11.38
C GLU A 62 -2.70 -19.53 -10.51
N HIS A 63 -2.29 -18.79 -9.46
CA HIS A 63 -1.20 -19.17 -8.57
C HIS A 63 -1.65 -19.66 -7.20
N GLY A 64 -2.94 -20.00 -7.05
CA GLY A 64 -3.50 -20.62 -5.86
C GLY A 64 -3.83 -19.62 -4.74
N GLY A 65 -3.96 -18.36 -5.07
CA GLY A 65 -4.49 -17.33 -4.16
C GLY A 65 -6.01 -17.38 -4.05
N GLU A 66 -6.56 -16.63 -3.13
CA GLU A 66 -7.97 -16.71 -2.77
C GLU A 66 -8.80 -15.58 -3.38
N TRP A 67 -8.65 -14.36 -2.88
CA TRP A 67 -9.44 -13.19 -3.31
C TRP A 67 -8.68 -11.87 -3.09
N ILE A 68 -9.29 -10.76 -3.46
CA ILE A 68 -8.76 -9.42 -3.26
C ILE A 68 -9.82 -8.61 -2.53
N GLU A 69 -9.46 -7.96 -1.43
CA GLU A 69 -10.40 -7.31 -0.52
C GLU A 69 -11.18 -6.19 -1.19
N CYS A 70 -10.51 -5.41 -2.03
CA CYS A 70 -11.08 -4.26 -2.71
C CYS A 70 -10.69 -4.26 -4.18
N ARG A 71 -11.32 -3.41 -5.00
CA ARG A 71 -10.92 -3.18 -6.40
C ARG A 71 -10.25 -1.82 -6.55
N ILE A 72 -9.36 -1.46 -5.63
CA ILE A 72 -8.77 -0.12 -5.58
C ILE A 72 -7.79 0.07 -6.75
N LEU A 73 -8.32 0.61 -7.82
CA LEU A 73 -7.58 1.07 -8.98
C LEU A 73 -8.34 2.24 -9.62
N SER A 74 -7.61 3.28 -9.95
CA SER A 74 -8.18 4.42 -10.68
C SER A 74 -7.15 5.05 -11.61
N SER A 75 -7.62 5.81 -12.59
CA SER A 75 -6.78 6.47 -13.59
C SER A 75 -7.13 7.94 -13.79
N GLY A 76 -6.13 8.74 -14.17
CA GLY A 76 -6.30 10.16 -14.44
C GLY A 76 -6.88 10.91 -13.24
N GLU A 77 -7.87 11.76 -13.49
CA GLU A 77 -8.50 12.60 -12.44
C GLU A 77 -9.18 11.78 -11.32
N ARG A 78 -9.49 10.50 -11.55
CA ARG A 78 -10.05 9.64 -10.52
C ARG A 78 -9.01 9.17 -9.48
N THR A 79 -7.73 9.40 -9.72
CA THR A 79 -6.68 9.14 -8.72
C THR A 79 -6.64 10.18 -7.59
N ASN A 80 -7.38 11.28 -7.71
CA ASN A 80 -7.43 12.35 -6.71
C ASN A 80 -8.87 12.89 -6.51
N PRO A 81 -9.48 12.70 -5.33
CA PRO A 81 -8.93 12.03 -4.15
C PRO A 81 -8.84 10.49 -4.31
N TRP A 82 -8.01 9.87 -3.48
CA TRP A 82 -7.80 8.42 -3.44
C TRP A 82 -9.05 7.65 -2.98
N MET A 83 -9.01 6.31 -3.02
CA MET A 83 -10.07 5.37 -2.65
C MET A 83 -11.20 5.26 -3.69
N GLN A 84 -10.81 5.17 -4.96
CA GLN A 84 -11.73 4.87 -6.05
C GLN A 84 -11.55 3.42 -6.52
N GLU A 85 -12.64 2.69 -6.60
CA GLU A 85 -12.63 1.36 -7.22
C GLU A 85 -12.53 1.44 -8.75
N SER A 86 -11.99 0.38 -9.35
CA SER A 86 -11.94 0.24 -10.80
C SER A 86 -13.32 0.31 -11.44
N SER A 87 -13.38 0.81 -12.65
CA SER A 87 -14.62 1.04 -13.39
C SER A 87 -14.43 0.81 -14.90
N ASN A 88 -15.51 1.01 -15.65
CA ASN A 88 -15.46 0.99 -17.11
C ASN A 88 -14.82 2.24 -17.74
N LYS A 89 -14.20 3.14 -16.94
CA LYS A 89 -13.46 4.28 -17.46
C LYS A 89 -12.31 3.78 -18.35
N ILE A 90 -12.22 4.36 -19.55
CA ILE A 90 -11.13 4.09 -20.50
C ILE A 90 -9.89 4.88 -20.09
N ILE A 91 -8.78 4.19 -19.86
CA ILE A 91 -7.48 4.77 -19.53
C ILE A 91 -6.92 5.50 -20.76
N GLN A 92 -6.48 6.74 -20.57
CA GLN A 92 -5.95 7.57 -21.65
C GLN A 92 -4.42 7.61 -21.63
N GLN A 93 -3.84 7.88 -22.78
CA GLN A 93 -2.40 8.12 -22.91
C GLN A 93 -1.95 9.29 -22.01
N GLY A 94 -0.93 9.06 -21.20
CA GLY A 94 -0.35 10.06 -20.28
C GLY A 94 -1.03 10.18 -18.93
N GLU A 95 -2.15 9.51 -18.69
CA GLU A 95 -2.77 9.46 -17.36
C GLU A 95 -1.93 8.64 -16.38
N ILE A 96 -1.92 9.04 -15.12
CA ILE A 96 -1.50 8.18 -14.01
C ILE A 96 -2.53 7.06 -13.82
N VAL A 97 -2.05 5.88 -13.47
CA VAL A 97 -2.84 4.76 -12.98
C VAL A 97 -2.27 4.35 -11.63
N SER A 98 -3.05 4.50 -10.59
CA SER A 98 -2.70 4.11 -9.22
C SER A 98 -3.58 2.95 -8.77
N PHE A 99 -3.01 2.02 -8.02
CA PHE A 99 -3.76 0.89 -7.44
C PHE A 99 -3.14 0.40 -6.14
N ASP A 100 -3.96 -0.33 -5.39
CA ASP A 100 -3.62 -0.96 -4.12
C ASP A 100 -3.99 -2.44 -4.17
N THR A 101 -3.14 -3.33 -3.68
CA THR A 101 -3.37 -4.75 -3.95
C THR A 101 -4.29 -5.43 -2.97
N ASP A 102 -4.21 -5.19 -1.68
CA ASP A 102 -5.04 -5.86 -0.64
C ASP A 102 -5.33 -7.32 -0.97
N MET A 103 -4.32 -8.04 -1.48
CA MET A 103 -4.48 -9.33 -2.12
C MET A 103 -4.29 -10.49 -1.15
N VAL A 104 -5.34 -11.23 -0.86
CA VAL A 104 -5.25 -12.51 -0.15
C VAL A 104 -4.73 -13.58 -1.11
N GLY A 105 -3.45 -13.82 -1.00
CA GLY A 105 -2.71 -14.75 -1.86
C GLY A 105 -2.76 -16.20 -1.37
N PRO A 106 -1.84 -17.05 -1.86
CA PRO A 106 -1.72 -18.42 -1.39
C PRO A 106 -1.60 -18.53 0.12
N TYR A 107 -2.20 -19.54 0.69
CA TYR A 107 -2.23 -19.84 2.13
C TYR A 107 -3.02 -18.84 2.98
N GLY A 108 -3.83 -17.97 2.39
CA GLY A 108 -4.69 -17.03 3.10
C GLY A 108 -3.96 -15.86 3.76
N TYR A 109 -2.74 -15.53 3.31
CA TYR A 109 -2.01 -14.35 3.76
C TYR A 109 -2.09 -13.22 2.76
N CYS A 110 -2.15 -12.00 3.28
CA CYS A 110 -2.27 -10.79 2.49
C CYS A 110 -0.90 -10.32 1.97
N ALA A 111 -0.90 -9.85 0.74
CA ALA A 111 0.20 -9.11 0.12
C ALA A 111 -0.33 -7.74 -0.28
N ASP A 112 0.23 -6.71 0.32
CA ASP A 112 -0.26 -5.37 0.19
C ASP A 112 0.84 -4.40 -0.24
N ILE A 113 0.71 -3.95 -1.48
CA ILE A 113 1.59 -2.96 -2.10
C ILE A 113 0.81 -2.07 -3.04
N SER A 114 1.03 -0.78 -2.96
CA SER A 114 0.50 0.14 -3.96
C SER A 114 1.55 0.57 -4.96
N ARG A 115 1.14 0.68 -6.20
CA ARG A 115 1.98 1.19 -7.29
C ARG A 115 1.23 2.24 -8.10
N THR A 116 2.01 3.15 -8.64
CA THR A 116 1.52 4.15 -9.58
C THR A 116 2.36 4.12 -10.85
N TYR A 117 1.70 3.99 -11.97
CA TYR A 117 2.31 3.99 -13.30
C TYR A 117 1.76 5.14 -14.13
N VAL A 118 2.43 5.47 -15.21
CA VAL A 118 1.85 6.32 -16.27
C VAL A 118 1.48 5.46 -17.46
N CYS A 119 0.29 5.66 -18.00
CA CYS A 119 -0.11 5.04 -19.27
C CYS A 119 0.69 5.66 -20.40
N GLY A 120 1.81 5.03 -20.76
CA GLY A 120 2.81 5.53 -21.68
C GLY A 120 4.22 5.51 -21.09
N ASN A 121 5.09 6.38 -21.63
CA ASN A 121 6.53 6.27 -21.34
C ASN A 121 7.07 7.36 -20.40
N HIS A 122 6.32 8.43 -20.16
CA HIS A 122 6.86 9.60 -19.46
C HIS A 122 5.82 10.24 -18.57
N PHE A 123 6.18 10.40 -17.29
CA PHE A 123 5.48 11.29 -16.38
C PHE A 123 5.68 12.74 -16.79
N ASN A 124 4.65 13.56 -16.74
CA ASN A 124 4.80 15.00 -16.83
C ASN A 124 5.42 15.58 -15.55
N ASN A 125 5.75 16.88 -15.55
CA ASN A 125 6.46 17.50 -14.43
C ASN A 125 5.68 17.47 -13.11
N GLU A 126 4.35 17.62 -13.16
CA GLU A 126 3.51 17.55 -11.95
C GLU A 126 3.45 16.10 -11.42
N GLN A 127 3.19 15.14 -12.29
CA GLN A 127 3.20 13.72 -11.94
C GLN A 127 4.54 13.27 -11.33
N LYS A 128 5.67 13.72 -11.91
CA LYS A 128 7.02 13.48 -11.36
C LYS A 128 7.16 14.03 -9.96
N LYS A 129 6.71 15.27 -9.74
CA LYS A 129 6.75 15.90 -8.41
C LYS A 129 5.97 15.10 -7.38
N LEU A 130 4.73 14.71 -7.69
CA LEU A 130 3.89 13.90 -6.80
C LEU A 130 4.56 12.56 -6.48
N TYR A 131 5.10 11.90 -7.51
CA TYR A 131 5.75 10.59 -7.37
C TYR A 131 6.99 10.66 -6.47
N LEU A 132 7.86 11.64 -6.70
CA LEU A 132 9.07 11.83 -5.90
C LEU A 132 8.77 12.16 -4.45
N MET A 133 7.71 12.93 -4.19
CA MET A 133 7.24 13.22 -2.82
C MET A 133 6.73 11.93 -2.15
N ALA A 134 6.02 11.07 -2.88
CA ALA A 134 5.55 9.81 -2.33
C ALA A 134 6.71 8.86 -1.99
N VAL A 135 7.71 8.76 -2.86
CA VAL A 135 8.94 8.01 -2.58
C VAL A 135 9.66 8.57 -1.36
N GLU A 136 9.81 9.89 -1.27
CA GLU A 136 10.46 10.55 -0.13
C GLU A 136 9.75 10.24 1.18
N GLN A 137 8.42 10.26 1.20
CA GLN A 137 7.63 9.93 2.39
C GLN A 137 7.89 8.49 2.87
N ILE A 138 7.85 7.51 1.95
CA ILE A 138 8.13 6.11 2.29
C ILE A 138 9.57 5.95 2.78
N ASP A 139 10.54 6.48 2.05
CA ASP A 139 11.96 6.39 2.40
C ASP A 139 12.27 7.04 3.75
N TYR A 140 11.67 8.19 4.02
CA TYR A 140 11.83 8.89 5.30
C TYR A 140 11.25 8.06 6.45
N ASN A 141 9.99 7.64 6.31
CA ASN A 141 9.28 6.90 7.34
C ASN A 141 9.91 5.53 7.63
N SER A 142 10.42 4.85 6.60
CA SER A 142 11.05 3.53 6.77
C SER A 142 12.28 3.59 7.70
N ARG A 143 13.03 4.69 7.67
CA ARG A 143 14.23 4.88 8.53
C ARG A 143 13.91 5.12 10.00
N LEU A 144 12.66 5.46 10.32
CA LEU A 144 12.22 5.71 11.69
C LEU A 144 11.84 4.43 12.43
N ILE A 145 11.55 3.34 11.71
CA ILE A 145 10.98 2.12 12.27
C ILE A 145 12.07 1.09 12.55
N LYS A 146 12.10 0.66 13.81
CA LYS A 146 12.87 -0.48 14.30
C LYS A 146 12.22 -1.03 15.57
N ALA A 147 12.55 -2.23 15.94
CA ALA A 147 12.09 -2.81 17.22
C ALA A 147 12.41 -1.89 18.40
N GLY A 148 11.43 -1.66 19.28
CA GLY A 148 11.52 -0.79 20.45
C GLY A 148 11.04 0.66 20.24
N VAL A 149 10.92 1.15 19.01
CA VAL A 149 10.33 2.47 18.74
C VAL A 149 8.83 2.44 19.03
N SER A 150 8.31 3.44 19.76
CA SER A 150 6.88 3.53 20.02
C SER A 150 6.12 4.08 18.82
N PHE A 151 4.86 3.65 18.66
CA PHE A 151 3.97 4.20 17.62
C PHE A 151 3.80 5.71 17.76
N LYS A 152 3.74 6.20 19.00
CA LYS A 152 3.69 7.63 19.28
C LYS A 152 4.92 8.36 18.73
N GLU A 153 6.12 7.85 19.03
CA GLU A 153 7.38 8.44 18.55
C GLU A 153 7.44 8.46 17.03
N PHE A 154 7.06 7.34 16.39
CA PHE A 154 6.99 7.25 14.94
C PHE A 154 6.01 8.28 14.36
N THR A 155 4.79 8.36 14.90
CA THR A 155 3.77 9.33 14.45
C THR A 155 4.27 10.78 14.56
N GLU A 156 4.90 11.13 15.69
CA GLU A 156 5.40 12.50 15.94
C GLU A 156 6.56 12.88 15.01
N LYS A 157 7.42 11.92 14.66
CA LYS A 157 8.59 12.09 13.81
C LYS A 157 8.33 11.84 12.33
N SER A 158 7.20 11.26 11.97
CA SER A 158 6.87 10.91 10.57
C SER A 158 6.99 12.10 9.62
N TRP A 159 7.24 11.80 8.36
CA TRP A 159 7.35 12.80 7.30
C TRP A 159 6.15 13.76 7.30
N LYS A 160 6.40 15.05 7.20
CA LYS A 160 5.36 16.06 7.29
C LYS A 160 4.77 16.35 5.94
N LEU A 161 3.54 15.90 5.73
CA LEU A 161 2.82 16.20 4.51
C LEU A 161 2.56 17.70 4.38
N PRO A 162 2.93 18.35 3.25
CA PRO A 162 2.67 19.77 3.06
C PRO A 162 1.17 20.10 3.09
N GLU A 163 0.82 21.30 3.55
CA GLU A 163 -0.55 21.73 3.80
C GLU A 163 -1.48 21.57 2.59
N ASP A 164 -0.99 21.90 1.39
CA ASP A 164 -1.74 21.77 0.13
C ASP A 164 -2.25 20.34 -0.17
N TYR A 165 -1.61 19.33 0.43
CA TYR A 165 -1.94 17.90 0.23
C TYR A 165 -2.66 17.29 1.44
N TYR A 166 -2.64 17.97 2.58
CA TYR A 166 -3.08 17.42 3.85
C TYR A 166 -4.59 17.08 3.86
N GLY A 167 -5.40 17.82 3.14
CA GLY A 167 -6.84 17.58 3.02
C GLY A 167 -7.20 16.25 2.33
N ASN A 168 -6.35 15.78 1.44
CA ASN A 168 -6.54 14.53 0.69
C ASN A 168 -5.65 13.38 1.20
N ARG A 169 -4.97 13.53 2.36
CA ARG A 169 -4.07 12.50 2.90
C ARG A 169 -4.75 11.14 3.04
N TYR A 170 -3.97 10.10 2.94
CA TYR A 170 -4.45 8.75 3.24
C TYR A 170 -4.78 8.61 4.73
N SER A 171 -5.64 7.66 5.07
CA SER A 171 -6.15 7.51 6.44
C SER A 171 -5.10 7.05 7.45
N VAL A 172 -4.07 6.34 6.99
CA VAL A 172 -2.98 5.82 7.80
C VAL A 172 -1.63 6.12 7.17
N ILE A 173 -0.57 6.16 7.97
CA ILE A 173 0.82 6.26 7.51
C ILE A 173 1.56 4.93 7.60
N ALA A 174 1.01 3.99 8.35
CA ALA A 174 1.45 2.60 8.45
C ALA A 174 0.34 1.75 9.09
N HIS A 175 0.25 0.48 8.70
CA HIS A 175 -0.58 -0.49 9.40
C HIS A 175 0.09 -1.87 9.48
N GLY A 176 -0.42 -2.72 10.36
CA GLY A 176 -0.04 -4.13 10.41
C GLY A 176 -0.66 -4.88 9.26
N ILE A 177 0.00 -5.95 8.84
CA ILE A 177 -0.47 -6.82 7.75
C ILE A 177 -0.23 -8.28 8.13
N GLY A 178 -1.13 -9.16 7.70
CA GLY A 178 -1.03 -10.59 7.97
C GLY A 178 -2.04 -11.38 7.15
N MET A 179 -3.12 -11.82 7.75
CA MET A 179 -4.24 -12.46 7.03
C MET A 179 -5.18 -11.42 6.40
N CYS A 180 -5.09 -10.18 6.81
CA CYS A 180 -5.77 -9.00 6.31
C CYS A 180 -4.99 -7.77 6.78
N ASP A 181 -5.52 -6.57 6.59
CA ASP A 181 -5.09 -5.38 7.30
C ASP A 181 -5.31 -5.57 8.81
N GLU A 182 -4.25 -5.44 9.58
CA GLU A 182 -4.22 -5.77 10.99
C GLU A 182 -3.73 -4.59 11.84
N TRP A 183 -3.84 -4.75 13.15
CA TRP A 183 -3.22 -3.84 14.11
C TRP A 183 -1.68 -3.86 13.99
N PRO A 184 -1.01 -2.69 14.12
CA PRO A 184 -1.54 -1.37 14.45
C PRO A 184 -2.04 -0.59 13.23
N ALA A 185 -3.00 0.31 13.42
CA ALA A 185 -3.37 1.33 12.43
C ALA A 185 -2.84 2.70 12.87
N ILE A 186 -1.71 3.11 12.32
CA ILE A 186 -0.99 4.32 12.71
C ILE A 186 -1.37 5.48 11.78
N ARG A 187 -2.01 6.49 12.35
CA ARG A 187 -2.56 7.65 11.62
C ARG A 187 -1.70 8.89 11.78
N TYR A 188 -2.00 9.91 11.00
CA TYR A 188 -1.37 11.22 11.15
C TYR A 188 -1.62 11.80 12.55
N PRO A 189 -0.73 12.70 13.06
CA PRO A 189 -0.81 13.20 14.45
C PRO A 189 -2.16 13.82 14.81
N THR A 190 -2.86 14.43 13.86
CA THR A 190 -4.15 15.10 14.06
C THR A 190 -5.36 14.18 14.00
N ASP A 191 -5.21 12.95 13.49
CA ASP A 191 -6.34 12.07 13.14
C ASP A 191 -6.69 11.06 14.24
N GLY A 192 -6.00 11.13 15.36
CA GLY A 192 -6.12 10.09 16.38
C GLY A 192 -5.42 8.80 15.93
N GLY A 193 -5.99 7.65 16.29
CA GLY A 193 -5.43 6.33 15.95
C GLY A 193 -4.56 5.74 17.04
N GLU A 194 -3.95 4.59 16.75
CA GLU A 194 -3.16 3.85 17.72
C GLU A 194 -1.86 4.57 18.04
N ARG A 195 -1.67 4.88 19.32
CA ARG A 195 -0.46 5.51 19.84
C ARG A 195 0.17 4.71 20.98
N SER A 196 -0.57 3.77 21.53
CA SER A 196 -0.10 2.84 22.55
C SER A 196 0.55 1.64 21.86
N GLY A 197 1.72 1.27 22.30
CA GLY A 197 2.45 0.13 21.76
C GLY A 197 3.79 0.52 21.13
N ILE A 198 4.52 -0.51 20.78
CA ILE A 198 5.87 -0.41 20.22
C ILE A 198 5.99 -1.36 19.03
N PHE A 199 6.81 -0.99 18.06
CA PHE A 199 7.23 -1.91 17.02
C PHE A 199 8.07 -3.03 17.61
N GLN A 200 7.78 -4.25 17.23
CA GLN A 200 8.48 -5.43 17.73
C GLN A 200 9.05 -6.23 16.57
N LYS A 201 10.13 -6.95 16.85
CA LYS A 201 10.69 -7.91 15.89
C LYS A 201 9.64 -8.93 15.46
N ASN A 202 9.66 -9.31 14.21
CA ASN A 202 8.70 -10.19 13.54
C ASN A 202 7.28 -9.63 13.40
N MET A 203 7.05 -8.34 13.65
CA MET A 203 5.88 -7.68 13.09
C MET A 203 6.07 -7.49 11.58
N THR A 204 4.98 -7.60 10.85
CA THR A 204 4.90 -7.19 9.44
C THR A 204 4.00 -5.97 9.35
N ILE A 205 4.45 -4.98 8.60
CA ILE A 205 3.76 -3.70 8.44
C ILE A 205 3.83 -3.24 7.00
N THR A 206 2.91 -2.37 6.62
CA THR A 206 3.01 -1.57 5.41
C THR A 206 3.34 -0.13 5.76
N LEU A 207 3.99 0.56 4.84
CA LEU A 207 4.20 2.00 4.88
C LEU A 207 3.49 2.64 3.71
N GLU A 208 2.67 3.61 4.05
CA GLU A 208 1.72 4.26 3.19
C GLU A 208 2.17 5.64 2.73
N SER A 209 1.92 5.93 1.46
CA SER A 209 2.05 7.28 0.94
C SER A 209 0.97 7.56 -0.10
N TYR A 210 0.23 8.61 0.11
CA TYR A 210 -0.62 9.20 -0.92
C TYR A 210 -0.35 10.70 -1.02
N ILE A 211 -0.02 11.13 -2.23
CA ILE A 211 0.26 12.54 -2.55
C ILE A 211 -0.70 13.01 -3.64
N GLY A 212 -1.76 13.69 -3.23
CA GLY A 212 -2.75 14.31 -4.10
C GLY A 212 -3.11 15.70 -3.58
N LYS A 213 -2.85 16.75 -4.39
CA LYS A 213 -3.14 18.13 -4.00
C LYS A 213 -4.65 18.35 -3.91
N VAL A 214 -5.11 19.08 -2.90
CA VAL A 214 -6.52 19.49 -2.82
C VAL A 214 -6.88 20.34 -4.05
N GLY A 215 -7.90 19.89 -4.80
CA GLY A 215 -8.27 20.50 -6.07
C GLY A 215 -7.30 20.24 -7.24
N GLY A 216 -6.27 19.41 -7.04
CA GLY A 216 -5.40 18.93 -8.10
C GLY A 216 -6.06 17.86 -8.97
N LYS A 217 -5.46 17.58 -10.13
CA LYS A 217 -6.05 16.65 -11.09
C LYS A 217 -5.78 15.20 -10.75
N GLU A 218 -4.55 14.86 -10.42
CA GLU A 218 -4.10 13.49 -10.22
C GLU A 218 -3.38 13.34 -8.88
N GLY A 219 -3.28 12.10 -8.38
CA GLY A 219 -2.58 11.75 -7.17
C GLY A 219 -1.78 10.47 -7.32
N VAL A 220 -0.73 10.34 -6.54
CA VAL A 220 0.16 9.18 -6.51
C VAL A 220 -0.03 8.42 -5.23
N LYS A 221 -0.33 7.12 -5.32
CA LYS A 221 -0.36 6.18 -4.20
C LYS A 221 0.81 5.21 -4.33
N LEU A 222 1.62 5.12 -3.30
CA LEU A 222 2.70 4.15 -3.16
C LEU A 222 2.62 3.49 -1.80
N GLU A 223 2.99 2.24 -1.76
CA GLU A 223 3.04 1.46 -0.53
C GLU A 223 4.08 0.36 -0.64
N GLN A 224 4.68 0.02 0.49
CA GLN A 224 5.66 -1.05 0.62
C GLN A 224 5.41 -1.87 1.87
N GLN A 225 5.44 -3.18 1.74
CA GLN A 225 5.32 -4.13 2.84
C GLN A 225 6.69 -4.51 3.39
N TYR A 226 6.82 -4.53 4.72
CA TYR A 226 8.07 -4.77 5.43
C TYR A 226 7.90 -5.78 6.57
N LEU A 227 8.98 -6.49 6.85
CA LEU A 227 9.19 -7.22 8.09
C LEU A 227 10.07 -6.38 9.03
N ILE A 228 9.72 -6.29 10.29
CA ILE A 228 10.59 -5.70 11.31
C ILE A 228 11.62 -6.74 11.75
N GLY A 229 12.82 -6.61 11.22
CA GLY A 229 13.95 -7.47 11.51
C GLY A 229 14.76 -7.05 12.73
N GLU A 230 15.94 -7.65 12.88
CA GLU A 230 16.87 -7.37 13.98
C GLU A 230 17.41 -5.94 13.94
N ASN A 231 17.76 -5.44 12.76
CA ASN A 231 18.47 -4.18 12.56
C ASN A 231 17.60 -3.06 11.96
N GLY A 232 16.30 -3.29 11.81
CA GLY A 232 15.34 -2.37 11.19
C GLY A 232 14.39 -3.08 10.25
N LEU A 233 13.87 -2.34 9.27
CA LEU A 233 12.94 -2.89 8.29
C LEU A 233 13.66 -3.72 7.22
N GLU A 234 13.08 -4.86 6.91
CA GLU A 234 13.44 -5.72 5.80
C GLU A 234 12.30 -5.65 4.77
N LEU A 235 12.61 -5.17 3.56
CA LEU A 235 11.62 -5.05 2.50
C LEU A 235 11.16 -6.44 2.06
N MET A 236 9.84 -6.66 2.04
CA MET A 236 9.27 -7.93 1.62
C MET A 236 8.92 -7.95 0.12
N SER A 237 8.58 -6.79 -0.45
CA SER A 237 8.30 -6.65 -1.88
C SER A 237 9.57 -6.30 -2.66
N HIS A 238 9.83 -7.03 -3.75
CA HIS A 238 10.99 -6.79 -4.62
C HIS A 238 10.60 -6.14 -5.95
N HIS A 239 9.30 -6.03 -6.26
CA HIS A 239 8.84 -5.31 -7.44
C HIS A 239 9.19 -3.81 -7.31
N PRO A 240 10.02 -3.27 -8.24
CA PRO A 240 10.58 -1.94 -8.06
C PRO A 240 9.53 -0.83 -8.20
N LEU A 241 9.79 0.27 -7.52
CA LEU A 241 9.12 1.54 -7.84
C LEU A 241 9.58 2.04 -9.22
N GLU A 242 8.75 2.82 -9.91
CA GLU A 242 9.08 3.39 -11.22
C GLU A 242 10.30 4.32 -11.12
N ARG A 243 11.21 4.21 -12.08
CA ARG A 243 12.35 5.11 -12.18
C ARG A 243 11.92 6.40 -12.87
N ILE A 244 11.81 7.47 -12.11
CA ILE A 244 11.50 8.80 -12.64
C ILE A 244 12.78 9.39 -13.24
N LYS A 245 12.76 9.61 -14.56
CA LYS A 245 13.86 10.25 -15.31
C LYS A 245 13.56 11.72 -15.57
#